data_b0f8181659d621a6f8f1c9923cb91be1
#
_entry.id   b0f8181659d621a6f8f1c9923cb91be1
#
_cell.length_a   1.000
_cell.length_b   1.000
_cell.length_c   1.000
_cell.angle_alpha   90.00
_cell.angle_beta   90.00
_cell.angle_gamma   90.00
#
_symmetry.space_group_name_H-M   'P 1'
#
loop_
_entity.id
_entity.type
_entity.pdbx_description
1 polymer ?
#
loop_
_entity_poly.entity_id
_entity_poly.type
_entity_poly.pdbx_seq_one_letter_code
_entity_poly.pdbx_strand_id
1 'polypeptide(L)'
;FVAVEHDGRMVVELQKRVHNTPLQHRLQLIHADVMKLELPFFNLCVANIPYQISSPLVFKLLSLPQRFRCAVLMVQREFAMRLCAKPGDELYCRLSVNCQLLAKVDHLMKVSKTSFRPPPKVDSSVIRIEPLNPPPPVNFVEWDGMVRLCFNRKNKTLGAIFRQKPIVQLLYDNYKTYLALRGGGGGAVVEL
;
A
#
# COMPACT_ATOMS: atom_id res chain seq x y z
N PHE A 1 5.42 -1.79 23.23
CA PHE A 1 4.39 -1.50 22.23
C PHE A 1 4.40 -0.02 21.91
N VAL A 2 4.16 0.34 20.65
CA VAL A 2 3.96 1.71 20.20
C VAL A 2 2.52 1.85 19.73
N ALA A 3 1.78 2.84 20.23
CA ALA A 3 0.46 3.20 19.75
C ALA A 3 0.52 4.62 19.16
N VAL A 4 -0.01 4.78 17.96
CA VAL A 4 -0.14 6.07 17.28
C VAL A 4 -1.62 6.42 17.21
N GLU A 5 -2.01 7.55 17.77
CA GLU A 5 -3.39 8.02 17.80
C GLU A 5 -3.44 9.51 17.44
N HIS A 6 -4.38 9.87 16.57
CA HIS A 6 -4.57 11.24 16.12
C HIS A 6 -5.57 12.04 16.98
N ASP A 7 -6.60 11.34 17.53
CA ASP A 7 -7.61 11.99 18.37
C ASP A 7 -7.11 12.16 19.81
N GLY A 8 -6.91 13.42 20.23
CA GLY A 8 -6.44 13.74 21.58
C GLY A 8 -7.33 13.19 22.69
N ARG A 9 -8.64 13.01 22.45
CA ARG A 9 -9.57 12.41 23.44
C ARG A 9 -9.25 10.93 23.64
N MET A 10 -8.93 10.21 22.57
CA MET A 10 -8.52 8.81 22.64
C MET A 10 -7.15 8.66 23.27
N VAL A 11 -6.23 9.59 23.02
CA VAL A 11 -4.92 9.63 23.68
C VAL A 11 -5.10 9.72 25.21
N VAL A 12 -5.91 10.65 25.69
CA VAL A 12 -6.19 10.83 27.12
C VAL A 12 -6.86 9.58 27.72
N GLU A 13 -7.80 8.98 27.01
CA GLU A 13 -8.47 7.76 27.44
C GLU A 13 -7.52 6.56 27.52
N LEU A 14 -6.62 6.41 26.54
CA LEU A 14 -5.58 5.37 26.58
C LEU A 14 -4.62 5.58 27.76
N GLN A 15 -4.19 6.81 28.02
CA GLN A 15 -3.34 7.14 29.15
C GLN A 15 -4.01 6.75 30.48
N LYS A 16 -5.30 7.08 30.66
CA LYS A 16 -6.07 6.70 31.85
C LYS A 16 -6.15 5.19 32.02
N ARG A 17 -6.41 4.45 30.93
CA ARG A 17 -6.54 2.97 30.99
C ARG A 17 -5.26 2.26 31.34
N VAL A 18 -4.09 2.78 30.94
CA VAL A 18 -2.81 2.15 31.24
C VAL A 18 -2.19 2.66 32.54
N HIS A 19 -2.68 3.78 33.08
CA HIS A 19 -2.18 4.37 34.33
C HIS A 19 -2.30 3.39 35.50
N ASN A 20 -1.23 3.26 36.28
CA ASN A 20 -1.12 2.30 37.40
C ASN A 20 -1.32 0.83 37.01
N THR A 21 -1.11 0.49 35.73
CA THR A 21 -1.08 -0.91 35.27
C THR A 21 0.33 -1.32 34.84
N PRO A 22 0.64 -2.65 34.75
CA PRO A 22 1.92 -3.12 34.21
C PRO A 22 2.19 -2.69 32.77
N LEU A 23 1.18 -2.22 32.04
CA LEU A 23 1.30 -1.73 30.66
C LEU A 23 1.85 -0.30 30.58
N GLN A 24 1.77 0.49 31.66
CA GLN A 24 2.19 1.89 31.67
C GLN A 24 3.63 2.09 31.18
N HIS A 25 4.55 1.20 31.59
CA HIS A 25 5.96 1.25 31.20
C HIS A 25 6.27 0.49 29.90
N ARG A 26 5.28 -0.19 29.31
CA ARG A 26 5.44 -0.97 28.08
C ARG A 26 4.79 -0.33 26.87
N LEU A 27 3.98 0.71 27.06
CA LEU A 27 3.28 1.42 26.00
C LEU A 27 3.91 2.80 25.79
N GLN A 28 4.47 3.02 24.61
CA GLN A 28 4.80 4.33 24.10
C GLN A 28 3.62 4.85 23.30
N LEU A 29 2.99 5.92 23.75
CA LEU A 29 1.86 6.57 23.08
C LEU A 29 2.35 7.78 22.31
N ILE A 30 2.11 7.83 21.01
CA ILE A 30 2.48 8.93 20.12
C ILE A 30 1.19 9.60 19.65
N HIS A 31 0.99 10.85 20.07
CA HIS A 31 -0.13 11.68 19.60
C HIS A 31 0.27 12.33 18.27
N ALA A 32 -0.08 11.72 17.15
CA ALA A 32 0.26 12.20 15.82
C ALA A 32 -0.65 11.63 14.73
N ASP A 33 -0.65 12.31 13.57
CA ASP A 33 -1.18 11.75 12.33
C ASP A 33 -0.20 10.72 11.76
N VAL A 34 -0.63 9.47 11.69
CA VAL A 34 0.17 8.35 11.17
C VAL A 34 0.68 8.60 9.74
N MET A 35 -0.02 9.41 8.95
CA MET A 35 0.40 9.73 7.60
C MET A 35 1.58 10.69 7.54
N LYS A 36 1.75 11.55 8.56
CA LYS A 36 2.82 12.55 8.66
C LYS A 36 3.98 12.08 9.53
N LEU A 37 3.74 11.09 10.39
CA LEU A 37 4.74 10.56 11.31
C LEU A 37 5.77 9.72 10.57
N GLU A 38 7.05 9.91 10.84
CA GLU A 38 8.08 8.93 10.55
C GLU A 38 7.95 7.76 11.53
N LEU A 39 7.55 6.59 10.99
CA LEU A 39 7.25 5.44 11.83
C LEU A 39 8.52 4.84 12.43
N PRO A 40 8.54 4.56 13.74
CA PRO A 40 9.64 3.82 14.34
C PRO A 40 9.70 2.40 13.78
N PHE A 41 10.82 1.70 13.98
CA PHE A 41 10.91 0.29 13.63
C PHE A 41 9.87 -0.54 14.40
N PHE A 42 9.22 -1.46 13.68
CA PHE A 42 8.30 -2.43 14.26
C PHE A 42 8.32 -3.74 13.46
N ASN A 43 8.00 -4.85 14.10
CA ASN A 43 7.81 -6.14 13.45
C ASN A 43 6.36 -6.40 13.06
N LEU A 44 5.42 -5.98 13.90
CA LEU A 44 3.99 -6.20 13.72
C LEU A 44 3.24 -4.88 13.78
N CYS A 45 2.35 -4.66 12.81
CA CYS A 45 1.40 -3.56 12.82
C CYS A 45 -0.01 -4.14 12.93
N VAL A 46 -0.79 -3.68 13.91
CA VAL A 46 -2.21 -4.04 14.05
C VAL A 46 -3.01 -2.75 14.14
N ALA A 47 -3.95 -2.54 13.24
CA ALA A 47 -4.73 -1.32 13.24
C ALA A 47 -6.16 -1.50 12.70
N ASN A 48 -7.09 -0.80 13.34
CA ASN A 48 -8.38 -0.46 12.78
C ASN A 48 -8.28 0.97 12.26
N ILE A 49 -8.22 1.15 10.93
CA ILE A 49 -7.89 2.42 10.31
C ILE A 49 -9.11 3.11 9.71
N PRO A 50 -9.18 4.45 9.73
CA PRO A 50 -10.20 5.18 8.97
C PRO A 50 -10.12 4.83 7.49
N TYR A 51 -11.28 4.59 6.86
CA TYR A 51 -11.33 4.13 5.45
C TYR A 51 -10.63 5.07 4.46
N GLN A 52 -10.66 6.38 4.76
CA GLN A 52 -10.08 7.42 3.90
C GLN A 52 -8.57 7.29 3.74
N ILE A 53 -7.86 6.76 4.74
CA ILE A 53 -6.40 6.60 4.70
C ILE A 53 -5.96 5.17 4.38
N SER A 54 -6.88 4.24 4.07
CA SER A 54 -6.55 2.83 3.86
C SER A 54 -5.49 2.64 2.76
N SER A 55 -5.69 3.21 1.58
CA SER A 55 -4.75 3.08 0.48
C SER A 55 -3.40 3.76 0.76
N PRO A 56 -3.36 5.06 1.12
CA PRO A 56 -2.08 5.71 1.39
C PRO A 56 -1.32 5.08 2.56
N LEU A 57 -2.00 4.57 3.59
CA LEU A 57 -1.32 3.90 4.71
C LEU A 57 -0.70 2.57 4.28
N VAL A 58 -1.41 1.74 3.49
CA VAL A 58 -0.86 0.48 2.97
C VAL A 58 0.42 0.75 2.18
N PHE A 59 0.41 1.72 1.25
CA PHE A 59 1.61 2.03 0.48
C PHE A 59 2.70 2.70 1.32
N LYS A 60 2.36 3.53 2.31
CA LYS A 60 3.34 4.04 3.27
C LYS A 60 4.06 2.91 4.00
N LEU A 61 3.33 1.92 4.51
CA LEU A 61 3.91 0.75 5.18
C LEU A 61 4.82 -0.04 4.23
N LEU A 62 4.37 -0.30 3.00
CA LEU A 62 5.14 -1.06 2.00
C LEU A 62 6.36 -0.30 1.46
N SER A 63 6.41 1.02 1.61
CA SER A 63 7.54 1.87 1.21
C SER A 63 8.59 2.04 2.32
N LEU A 64 8.36 1.48 3.52
CA LEU A 64 9.34 1.59 4.60
C LEU A 64 10.66 0.91 4.22
N PRO A 65 11.81 1.54 4.50
CA PRO A 65 13.12 0.98 4.19
C PRO A 65 13.38 -0.29 5.00
N GLN A 66 12.90 -0.33 6.23
CA GLN A 66 12.99 -1.51 7.08
C GLN A 66 11.71 -2.34 6.94
N ARG A 67 11.87 -3.61 6.55
CA ARG A 67 10.73 -4.51 6.35
C ARG A 67 10.17 -4.97 7.70
N PHE A 68 8.88 -4.77 7.89
CA PHE A 68 8.14 -5.38 8.98
C PHE A 68 7.75 -6.83 8.61
N ARG A 69 7.46 -7.63 9.59
CA ARG A 69 7.05 -9.03 9.38
C ARG A 69 5.63 -9.13 8.82
N CYS A 70 4.69 -8.40 9.43
CA CYS A 70 3.28 -8.52 9.09
C CYS A 70 2.50 -7.27 9.55
N ALA A 71 1.53 -6.86 8.74
CA ALA A 71 0.50 -5.90 9.14
C ALA A 71 -0.88 -6.58 9.07
N VAL A 72 -1.66 -6.47 10.15
CA VAL A 72 -3.05 -6.92 10.23
C VAL A 72 -3.93 -5.68 10.33
N LEU A 73 -4.66 -5.40 9.27
CA LEU A 73 -5.43 -4.17 9.13
C LEU A 73 -6.91 -4.46 8.95
N MET A 74 -7.76 -3.73 9.67
CA MET A 74 -9.19 -3.70 9.39
C MET A 74 -9.50 -2.51 8.49
N VAL A 75 -10.05 -2.81 7.32
CA VAL A 75 -10.33 -1.86 6.24
C VAL A 75 -11.72 -2.10 5.68
N GLN A 76 -12.20 -1.19 4.81
CA GLN A 76 -13.45 -1.36 4.10
C GLN A 76 -13.42 -2.65 3.25
N ARG A 77 -14.52 -3.42 3.24
CA ARG A 77 -14.57 -4.73 2.56
C ARG A 77 -14.22 -4.64 1.08
N GLU A 78 -14.75 -3.65 0.36
CA GLU A 78 -14.44 -3.48 -1.07
C GLU A 78 -12.95 -3.25 -1.31
N PHE A 79 -12.31 -2.42 -0.50
CA PHE A 79 -10.88 -2.17 -0.58
C PHE A 79 -10.07 -3.45 -0.32
N ALA A 80 -10.45 -4.23 0.70
CA ALA A 80 -9.82 -5.51 1.00
C ALA A 80 -9.92 -6.50 -0.19
N MET A 81 -11.12 -6.61 -0.79
CA MET A 81 -11.35 -7.50 -1.93
C MET A 81 -10.52 -7.08 -3.16
N ARG A 82 -10.37 -5.78 -3.41
CA ARG A 82 -9.48 -5.27 -4.47
C ARG A 82 -8.01 -5.61 -4.20
N LEU A 83 -7.54 -5.50 -2.95
CA LEU A 83 -6.16 -5.86 -2.61
C LEU A 83 -5.87 -7.36 -2.82
N CYS A 84 -6.85 -8.22 -2.51
CA CYS A 84 -6.73 -9.68 -2.61
C CYS A 84 -7.09 -10.24 -3.99
N ALA A 85 -7.66 -9.44 -4.89
CA ALA A 85 -8.13 -9.87 -6.20
C ALA A 85 -6.98 -10.44 -7.03
N LYS A 86 -7.25 -11.55 -7.74
CA LYS A 86 -6.29 -12.25 -8.61
C LYS A 86 -6.49 -11.84 -10.07
N PRO A 87 -5.50 -12.06 -10.94
CA PRO A 87 -5.69 -11.89 -12.38
C PRO A 87 -6.92 -12.67 -12.88
N GLY A 88 -7.82 -12.00 -13.60
CA GLY A 88 -9.09 -12.56 -14.06
C GLY A 88 -10.28 -12.22 -13.18
N ASP A 89 -10.10 -11.82 -11.93
CA ASP A 89 -11.19 -11.39 -11.07
C ASP A 89 -11.74 -10.03 -11.51
N GLU A 90 -13.04 -9.81 -11.34
CA GLU A 90 -13.71 -8.55 -11.68
C GLU A 90 -13.14 -7.33 -10.95
N LEU A 91 -12.71 -7.54 -9.70
CA LEU A 91 -12.12 -6.49 -8.85
C LEU A 91 -10.63 -6.29 -9.06
N TYR A 92 -9.99 -7.10 -9.94
CA TYR A 92 -8.57 -6.97 -10.22
C TYR A 92 -8.27 -5.63 -10.89
N CYS A 93 -7.38 -4.85 -10.30
CA CYS A 93 -7.13 -3.48 -10.73
C CYS A 93 -5.69 -3.06 -10.40
N ARG A 94 -5.33 -1.83 -10.74
CA ARG A 94 -4.01 -1.26 -10.44
C ARG A 94 -3.62 -1.39 -8.97
N LEU A 95 -4.58 -1.22 -8.05
CA LEU A 95 -4.34 -1.38 -6.61
C LEU A 95 -3.87 -2.82 -6.28
N SER A 96 -4.53 -3.82 -6.87
CA SER A 96 -4.17 -5.24 -6.70
C SER A 96 -2.73 -5.50 -7.17
N VAL A 97 -2.42 -5.06 -8.38
CA VAL A 97 -1.11 -5.26 -9.03
C VAL A 97 0.01 -4.60 -8.23
N ASN A 98 -0.17 -3.32 -7.86
CA ASN A 98 0.85 -2.56 -7.14
C ASN A 98 1.11 -3.11 -5.73
N CYS A 99 0.06 -3.53 -5.03
CA CYS A 99 0.22 -4.08 -3.70
C CYS A 99 0.87 -5.48 -3.75
N GLN A 100 0.40 -6.35 -4.65
CA GLN A 100 0.90 -7.73 -4.77
C GLN A 100 2.30 -7.82 -5.37
N LEU A 101 2.78 -6.79 -6.05
CA LEU A 101 4.20 -6.66 -6.39
C LEU A 101 5.08 -6.59 -5.14
N LEU A 102 4.61 -5.91 -4.10
CA LEU A 102 5.42 -5.59 -2.91
C LEU A 102 5.15 -6.51 -1.73
N ALA A 103 3.99 -7.18 -1.70
CA ALA A 103 3.53 -7.96 -0.56
C ALA A 103 2.57 -9.08 -0.94
N LYS A 104 2.53 -10.12 -0.11
CA LYS A 104 1.43 -11.08 -0.08
C LYS A 104 0.28 -10.49 0.73
N VAL A 105 -0.95 -10.59 0.23
CA VAL A 105 -2.15 -10.13 0.92
C VAL A 105 -3.14 -11.26 1.07
N ASP A 106 -3.54 -11.54 2.31
CA ASP A 106 -4.53 -12.56 2.64
C ASP A 106 -5.76 -11.90 3.28
N HIS A 107 -6.95 -12.28 2.83
CA HIS A 107 -8.20 -11.94 3.50
C HIS A 107 -8.40 -12.90 4.68
N LEU A 108 -8.50 -12.38 5.90
CA LEU A 108 -8.64 -13.20 7.09
C LEU A 108 -10.10 -13.41 7.48
N MET A 109 -10.88 -12.32 7.57
CA MET A 109 -12.28 -12.41 7.98
C MET A 109 -13.08 -11.18 7.57
N LYS A 110 -14.38 -11.39 7.39
CA LYS A 110 -15.38 -10.34 7.24
C LYS A 110 -15.84 -9.86 8.63
N VAL A 111 -16.05 -8.54 8.76
CA VAL A 111 -16.65 -7.92 9.95
C VAL A 111 -17.91 -7.16 9.52
N SER A 112 -19.05 -7.55 10.08
CA SER A 112 -20.34 -6.90 9.77
C SER A 112 -20.32 -5.45 10.27
N LYS A 113 -20.94 -4.55 9.51
CA LYS A 113 -21.19 -3.16 9.95
C LYS A 113 -21.98 -3.08 11.25
N THR A 114 -22.81 -4.09 11.56
CA THR A 114 -23.59 -4.15 12.81
C THR A 114 -22.73 -4.37 14.06
N SER A 115 -21.45 -4.77 13.88
CA SER A 115 -20.49 -4.94 14.98
C SER A 115 -19.90 -3.62 15.50
N PHE A 116 -20.30 -2.49 14.90
CA PHE A 116 -19.79 -1.15 15.27
C PHE A 116 -20.90 -0.27 15.85
N ARG A 117 -20.54 0.66 16.72
CA ARG A 117 -21.42 1.69 17.28
C ARG A 117 -20.74 3.07 17.23
N PRO A 118 -21.22 4.00 16.42
CA PRO A 118 -22.30 3.85 15.41
C PRO A 118 -21.88 2.94 14.25
N PRO A 119 -22.82 2.26 13.56
CA PRO A 119 -22.47 1.38 12.45
C PRO A 119 -21.98 2.20 11.24
N PRO A 120 -20.92 1.76 10.55
CA PRO A 120 -20.47 2.36 9.30
C PRO A 120 -21.47 2.05 8.16
N LYS A 121 -21.31 2.73 7.02
CA LYS A 121 -22.17 2.52 5.85
C LYS A 121 -22.02 1.12 5.23
N VAL A 122 -20.85 0.52 5.33
CA VAL A 122 -20.45 -0.73 4.67
C VAL A 122 -19.74 -1.68 5.64
N ASP A 123 -19.70 -2.96 5.28
CA ASP A 123 -18.93 -3.96 6.02
C ASP A 123 -17.43 -3.70 5.95
N SER A 124 -16.73 -4.21 6.95
CA SER A 124 -15.28 -4.24 7.00
C SER A 124 -14.72 -5.63 6.67
N SER A 125 -13.43 -5.70 6.47
CA SER A 125 -12.67 -6.94 6.41
C SER A 125 -11.32 -6.75 7.09
N VAL A 126 -10.85 -7.81 7.72
CA VAL A 126 -9.49 -7.89 8.24
C VAL A 126 -8.62 -8.56 7.20
N ILE A 127 -7.51 -7.92 6.87
CA ILE A 127 -6.50 -8.41 5.94
C ILE A 127 -5.15 -8.54 6.64
N ARG A 128 -4.33 -9.45 6.15
CA ARG A 128 -2.94 -9.60 6.52
C ARG A 128 -2.07 -9.24 5.32
N ILE A 129 -1.07 -8.39 5.54
CA ILE A 129 -0.11 -7.93 4.55
C ILE A 129 1.28 -8.36 5.01
N GLU A 130 1.97 -9.15 4.22
CA GLU A 130 3.34 -9.61 4.46
C GLU A 130 4.24 -9.10 3.33
N PRO A 131 5.13 -8.13 3.60
CA PRO A 131 6.07 -7.63 2.59
C PRO A 131 6.92 -8.76 2.01
N LEU A 132 7.14 -8.75 0.70
CA LEU A 132 8.06 -9.68 0.06
C LEU A 132 9.49 -9.40 0.50
N ASN A 133 10.23 -10.46 0.81
CA ASN A 133 11.63 -10.39 1.19
C ASN A 133 12.41 -11.50 0.46
N PRO A 134 13.37 -11.16 -0.43
CA PRO A 134 13.78 -9.79 -0.80
C PRO A 134 12.68 -9.04 -1.59
N PRO A 135 12.70 -7.69 -1.58
CA PRO A 135 11.79 -6.90 -2.43
C PRO A 135 12.12 -7.14 -3.91
N PRO A 136 11.14 -7.02 -4.81
CA PRO A 136 11.39 -7.13 -6.24
C PRO A 136 12.37 -6.05 -6.70
N PRO A 137 13.32 -6.38 -7.61
CA PRO A 137 14.33 -5.44 -8.10
C PRO A 137 13.76 -4.50 -9.18
N VAL A 138 12.72 -3.74 -8.84
CA VAL A 138 12.03 -2.81 -9.75
C VAL A 138 11.99 -1.41 -9.16
N ASN A 139 12.08 -0.40 -10.00
CA ASN A 139 11.75 0.96 -9.62
C ASN A 139 10.22 1.10 -9.53
N PHE A 140 9.69 1.30 -8.33
CA PHE A 140 8.24 1.36 -8.12
C PHE A 140 7.57 2.53 -8.84
N VAL A 141 8.26 3.66 -9.04
CA VAL A 141 7.71 4.82 -9.77
C VAL A 141 7.48 4.48 -11.24
N GLU A 142 8.47 3.83 -11.87
CA GLU A 142 8.38 3.38 -13.26
C GLU A 142 7.32 2.29 -13.40
N TRP A 143 7.29 1.35 -12.46
CA TRP A 143 6.27 0.29 -12.41
C TRP A 143 4.86 0.87 -12.32
N ASP A 144 4.58 1.76 -11.35
CA ASP A 144 3.25 2.38 -11.21
C ASP A 144 2.87 3.17 -12.46
N GLY A 145 3.83 3.87 -13.08
CA GLY A 145 3.64 4.55 -14.36
C GLY A 145 3.20 3.60 -15.47
N MET A 146 3.90 2.46 -15.63
CA MET A 146 3.54 1.42 -16.61
C MET A 146 2.18 0.80 -16.30
N VAL A 147 1.93 0.42 -15.06
CA VAL A 147 0.64 -0.18 -14.65
C VAL A 147 -0.51 0.81 -14.85
N ARG A 148 -0.28 2.11 -14.62
CA ARG A 148 -1.27 3.16 -14.91
C ARG A 148 -1.65 3.18 -16.39
N LEU A 149 -0.70 3.05 -17.30
CA LEU A 149 -0.98 2.93 -18.74
C LEU A 149 -1.78 1.68 -19.05
N CYS A 150 -1.41 0.53 -18.49
CA CYS A 150 -2.08 -0.75 -18.70
C CYS A 150 -3.56 -0.74 -18.28
N PHE A 151 -3.90 -0.05 -17.19
CA PHE A 151 -5.26 0.04 -16.65
C PHE A 151 -6.04 1.30 -17.09
N ASN A 152 -5.46 2.15 -17.95
CA ASN A 152 -6.10 3.39 -18.39
C ASN A 152 -7.36 3.14 -19.23
N ARG A 153 -7.38 2.08 -20.03
CA ARG A 153 -8.49 1.76 -20.94
C ARG A 153 -9.04 0.37 -20.65
N LYS A 154 -10.25 0.34 -20.11
CA LYS A 154 -10.97 -0.91 -19.83
C LYS A 154 -11.18 -1.73 -21.12
N ASN A 155 -11.02 -3.05 -21.04
CA ASN A 155 -11.26 -4.01 -22.11
C ASN A 155 -10.39 -3.80 -23.39
N LYS A 156 -9.19 -3.26 -23.25
CA LYS A 156 -8.20 -3.17 -24.31
C LYS A 156 -7.01 -4.06 -24.04
N THR A 157 -6.47 -4.68 -25.08
CA THR A 157 -5.23 -5.47 -24.99
C THR A 157 -4.03 -4.56 -24.75
N LEU A 158 -2.98 -5.09 -24.12
CA LEU A 158 -1.73 -4.35 -23.95
C LEU A 158 -1.17 -3.87 -25.31
N GLY A 159 -1.23 -4.70 -26.35
CA GLY A 159 -0.81 -4.28 -27.69
C GLY A 159 -1.58 -3.07 -28.23
N ALA A 160 -2.90 -2.99 -27.98
CA ALA A 160 -3.69 -1.83 -28.38
C ALA A 160 -3.36 -0.57 -27.58
N ILE A 161 -2.85 -0.72 -26.35
CA ILE A 161 -2.42 0.40 -25.50
C ILE A 161 -1.05 0.89 -25.95
N PHE A 162 -0.07 0.00 -26.04
CA PHE A 162 1.33 0.34 -26.32
C PHE A 162 1.61 0.71 -27.79
N ARG A 163 0.66 0.47 -28.72
CA ARG A 163 0.74 0.96 -30.12
C ARG A 163 0.19 2.38 -30.30
N GLN A 164 -0.33 3.04 -29.26
CA GLN A 164 -0.80 4.41 -29.37
C GLN A 164 0.38 5.38 -29.53
N LYS A 165 0.34 6.23 -30.55
CA LYS A 165 1.41 7.19 -30.85
C LYS A 165 1.91 7.99 -29.61
N PRO A 166 1.02 8.56 -28.75
CA PRO A 166 1.49 9.29 -27.59
C PRO A 166 2.26 8.43 -26.59
N ILE A 167 1.88 7.14 -26.44
CA ILE A 167 2.55 6.21 -25.53
C ILE A 167 3.90 5.78 -26.09
N VAL A 168 3.95 5.48 -27.40
CA VAL A 168 5.22 5.15 -28.07
C VAL A 168 6.18 6.34 -27.96
N GLN A 169 5.71 7.58 -28.18
CA GLN A 169 6.54 8.78 -28.04
C GLN A 169 7.06 8.93 -26.61
N LEU A 170 6.19 8.79 -25.60
CA LEU A 170 6.58 8.86 -24.18
C LEU A 170 7.68 7.84 -23.84
N LEU A 171 7.50 6.59 -24.29
CA LEU A 171 8.48 5.52 -24.05
C LEU A 171 9.80 5.79 -24.76
N TYR A 172 9.75 6.32 -25.98
CA TYR A 172 10.93 6.70 -26.75
C TYR A 172 11.72 7.82 -26.07
N ASP A 173 11.04 8.87 -25.58
CA ASP A 173 11.68 9.98 -24.89
C ASP A 173 12.29 9.54 -23.55
N ASN A 174 11.60 8.68 -22.80
CA ASN A 174 12.14 8.07 -21.58
C ASN A 174 13.35 7.18 -21.87
N TYR A 175 13.31 6.42 -22.95
CA TYR A 175 14.43 5.56 -23.37
C TYR A 175 15.65 6.37 -23.78
N LYS A 176 15.48 7.47 -24.51
CA LYS A 176 16.58 8.42 -24.80
C LYS A 176 17.22 8.97 -23.53
N THR A 177 16.38 9.40 -22.57
CA THR A 177 16.87 9.90 -21.28
C THR A 177 17.66 8.83 -20.53
N TYR A 178 17.13 7.60 -20.50
CA TYR A 178 17.82 6.46 -19.89
C TYR A 178 19.16 6.16 -20.55
N LEU A 179 19.26 6.19 -21.88
CA LEU A 179 20.51 6.01 -22.61
C LEU A 179 21.50 7.14 -22.33
N ALA A 180 21.04 8.39 -22.30
CA ALA A 180 21.88 9.54 -21.99
C ALA A 180 22.48 9.46 -20.58
N LEU A 181 21.72 8.99 -19.60
CA LEU A 181 22.17 8.77 -18.22
C LEU A 181 23.15 7.60 -18.08
N ARG A 182 23.04 6.58 -18.94
CA ARG A 182 23.94 5.42 -18.98
C ARG A 182 25.13 5.61 -19.93
N GLY A 183 24.99 6.41 -20.95
CA GLY A 183 25.97 6.60 -22.03
C GLY A 183 27.16 7.50 -21.68
N GLY A 184 27.31 7.91 -20.40
CA GLY A 184 28.60 8.40 -19.89
C GLY A 184 29.69 7.31 -19.75
N GLY A 185 29.38 6.03 -20.11
CA GLY A 185 30.30 4.90 -20.13
C GLY A 185 29.92 3.91 -21.23
N GLY A 186 30.49 4.04 -22.44
CA GLY A 186 30.66 3.01 -23.45
C GLY A 186 29.42 2.44 -24.16
N GLY A 187 29.29 2.70 -25.44
CA GLY A 187 28.23 2.39 -26.37
C GLY A 187 27.81 0.94 -26.51
N ALA A 188 26.51 0.79 -26.78
CA ALA A 188 25.96 -0.20 -27.72
C ALA A 188 24.68 0.39 -28.28
N VAL A 189 24.71 0.75 -29.56
CA VAL A 189 23.54 1.08 -30.36
C VAL A 189 22.85 -0.26 -30.68
N VAL A 190 21.64 -0.46 -30.19
CA VAL A 190 20.74 -1.50 -30.69
C VAL A 190 19.86 -0.83 -31.74
N GLU A 191 20.11 -1.11 -33.01
CA GLU A 191 19.19 -0.79 -34.11
C GLU A 191 17.92 -1.64 -33.92
N LEU A 192 16.73 -0.96 -33.96
CA LEU A 192 15.41 -1.58 -34.01
C LEU A 192 14.93 -1.71 -35.45
#